data_78cffbfba1d787a2696847e6001d4af3
#
_entry.id   78cffbfba1d787a2696847e6001d4af3
#
_cell.length_a   1.000
_cell.length_b   1.000
_cell.length_c   1.000
_cell.angle_alpha   90.00
_cell.angle_beta   90.00
_cell.angle_gamma   90.00
#
_symmetry.space_group_name_H-M   'P 1'
#
loop_
_entity.id
_entity.type
_entity.pdbx_description
1 polymer ?
#
loop_
_entity_poly.entity_id
_entity_poly.type
_entity_poly.pdbx_seq_one_letter_code
_entity_poly.pdbx_strand_id
1 'polypeptide(L)'
;LQYILGRAAFRELELEVGEGVLIPRPETEILLDEVFEWARGEESTEMAALDLGTGSGAIALSLLHEGPFTRVVATDVSDTALAMAKKNAEANGLAEAVEFRAGPYFDPVGEGEVFDLVVSNPPYVAEAEAATLQPEVRDWEPGEALFSGPDGLDALRTITAQARGYLRPGGMLALEVGSGQAGLVLDLLEDTEEYTDVRVRRDLTDRERLVLAHVALTN
;
A
#
# COMPACT_ATOMS: atom_id res chain seq x y z
N LEU A 1 5.05 -10.62 19.39
CA LEU A 1 4.85 -9.72 20.55
C LEU A 1 3.65 -8.80 20.33
N GLN A 2 3.52 -8.11 19.19
CA GLN A 2 2.46 -7.14 18.90
C GLN A 2 1.06 -7.77 18.95
N TYR A 3 0.88 -8.98 18.42
CA TYR A 3 -0.41 -9.72 18.60
C TYR A 3 -0.77 -9.99 20.07
N ILE A 4 0.22 -10.19 20.94
CA ILE A 4 -0.02 -10.37 22.39
C ILE A 4 -0.41 -9.06 23.04
N LEU A 5 0.19 -7.95 22.62
CA LEU A 5 -0.11 -6.61 23.13
C LEU A 5 -1.39 -6.02 22.54
N GLY A 6 -1.85 -6.54 21.39
CA GLY A 6 -3.00 -6.04 20.64
C GLY A 6 -2.79 -4.69 19.98
N ARG A 7 -1.54 -4.21 19.92
CA ARG A 7 -1.21 -2.90 19.31
C ARG A 7 0.20 -2.85 18.73
N ALA A 8 0.37 -1.98 17.74
CA ALA A 8 1.64 -1.67 17.09
C ALA A 8 1.76 -0.15 16.93
N ALA A 9 2.96 0.37 17.18
CA ALA A 9 3.30 1.72 16.74
C ALA A 9 3.63 1.69 15.26
N PHE A 10 3.16 2.67 14.51
CA PHE A 10 3.49 2.88 13.13
C PHE A 10 3.52 4.39 12.86
N ARG A 11 4.69 4.91 12.52
CA ARG A 11 4.94 6.35 12.40
C ARG A 11 4.45 7.12 13.64
N GLU A 12 3.55 8.10 13.46
CA GLU A 12 2.96 8.89 14.55
C GLU A 12 1.69 8.28 15.15
N LEU A 13 1.27 7.08 14.69
CA LEU A 13 0.04 6.42 15.11
C LEU A 13 0.29 5.23 16.05
N GLU A 14 -0.62 5.00 16.97
CA GLU A 14 -0.79 3.72 17.65
C GLU A 14 -1.99 3.00 17.02
N LEU A 15 -1.75 1.82 16.45
CA LEU A 15 -2.75 1.03 15.76
C LEU A 15 -3.08 -0.23 16.55
N GLU A 16 -4.35 -0.57 16.65
CA GLU A 16 -4.75 -1.90 17.07
C GLU A 16 -4.41 -2.91 15.98
N VAL A 17 -3.90 -4.06 16.40
CA VAL A 17 -3.58 -5.20 15.55
C VAL A 17 -4.05 -6.48 16.21
N GLY A 18 -4.38 -7.49 15.43
CA GLY A 18 -4.90 -8.75 15.94
C GLY A 18 -4.88 -9.85 14.88
N GLU A 19 -5.37 -11.01 15.26
CA GLU A 19 -5.45 -12.15 14.34
C GLU A 19 -6.19 -11.77 13.05
N GLY A 20 -5.66 -12.20 11.90
CA GLY A 20 -6.23 -11.92 10.59
C GLY A 20 -5.85 -10.57 9.99
N VAL A 21 -4.93 -9.81 10.60
CA VAL A 21 -4.44 -8.54 10.08
C VAL A 21 -2.91 -8.53 10.11
N LEU A 22 -2.27 -8.14 9.00
CA LEU A 22 -0.81 -8.00 8.93
C LEU A 22 -0.34 -6.93 9.92
N ILE A 23 0.70 -7.25 10.69
CA ILE A 23 1.34 -6.24 11.55
C ILE A 23 2.11 -5.25 10.66
N PRO A 24 1.86 -3.93 10.79
CA PRO A 24 2.60 -2.92 10.03
C PRO A 24 4.12 -3.08 10.15
N ARG A 25 4.83 -2.91 9.04
CA ARG A 25 6.27 -3.13 8.94
C ARG A 25 7.04 -1.81 8.88
N PRO A 26 8.26 -1.75 9.45
CA PRO A 26 9.11 -0.57 9.35
C PRO A 26 9.46 -0.19 7.90
N GLU A 27 9.53 -1.16 7.00
CA GLU A 27 9.80 -0.94 5.57
C GLU A 27 8.68 -0.12 4.91
N THR A 28 7.43 -0.31 5.34
CA THR A 28 6.28 0.45 4.86
C THR A 28 6.32 1.92 5.32
N GLU A 29 7.00 2.23 6.43
CA GLU A 29 7.23 3.63 6.83
C GLU A 29 8.13 4.36 5.81
N ILE A 30 9.11 3.66 5.21
CA ILE A 30 9.99 4.23 4.18
C ILE A 30 9.18 4.56 2.91
N LEU A 31 8.20 3.72 2.56
CA LEU A 31 7.27 3.99 1.45
C LEU A 31 6.56 5.33 1.66
N LEU A 32 6.06 5.57 2.86
CA LEU A 32 5.39 6.82 3.21
C LEU A 32 6.33 8.02 3.23
N ASP A 33 7.60 7.84 3.63
CA ASP A 33 8.59 8.93 3.55
C ASP A 33 8.78 9.42 2.11
N GLU A 34 8.88 8.50 1.14
CA GLU A 34 8.97 8.85 -0.29
C GLU A 34 7.70 9.53 -0.79
N VAL A 35 6.52 9.04 -0.38
CA VAL A 35 5.23 9.65 -0.72
C VAL A 35 5.14 11.07 -0.17
N PHE A 36 5.51 11.29 1.09
CA PHE A 36 5.44 12.62 1.69
C PHE A 36 6.50 13.57 1.12
N GLU A 37 7.68 13.06 0.72
CA GLU A 37 8.68 13.88 0.03
C GLU A 37 8.14 14.39 -1.31
N TRP A 38 7.51 13.51 -2.08
CA TRP A 38 6.85 13.90 -3.33
C TRP A 38 5.71 14.88 -3.09
N ALA A 39 4.80 14.57 -2.16
CA ALA A 39 3.62 15.39 -1.89
C ALA A 39 3.96 16.82 -1.44
N ARG A 40 5.10 17.03 -0.76
CA ARG A 40 5.58 18.39 -0.41
C ARG A 40 5.99 19.20 -1.63
N GLY A 41 6.33 18.56 -2.75
CA GLY A 41 6.65 19.22 -4.01
C GLY A 41 5.45 19.61 -4.84
N GLU A 42 4.26 19.07 -4.51
CA GLU A 42 3.02 19.38 -5.19
C GLU A 42 2.42 20.71 -4.72
N GLU A 43 1.75 21.43 -5.64
CA GLU A 43 1.09 22.70 -5.30
C GLU A 43 -0.22 22.49 -4.52
N SER A 44 -0.84 21.31 -4.66
CA SER A 44 -2.12 20.98 -4.02
C SER A 44 -1.95 20.68 -2.53
N THR A 45 -2.80 21.29 -1.72
CA THR A 45 -2.93 21.01 -0.28
C THR A 45 -4.14 20.12 0.04
N GLU A 46 -4.89 19.71 -0.99
CA GLU A 46 -6.08 18.85 -0.88
C GLU A 46 -5.93 17.68 -1.85
N MET A 47 -5.14 16.68 -1.45
CA MET A 47 -4.85 15.50 -2.26
C MET A 47 -5.79 14.34 -1.90
N ALA A 48 -6.05 13.47 -2.90
CA ALA A 48 -6.79 12.23 -2.72
C ALA A 48 -5.88 11.02 -2.95
N ALA A 49 -5.98 10.00 -2.09
CA ALA A 49 -5.20 8.77 -2.22
C ALA A 49 -6.09 7.53 -2.26
N LEU A 50 -5.57 6.47 -2.92
CA LEU A 50 -6.13 5.13 -2.93
C LEU A 50 -5.11 4.17 -2.31
N ASP A 51 -5.45 3.54 -1.18
CA ASP A 51 -4.67 2.54 -0.49
C ASP A 51 -5.23 1.14 -0.77
N LEU A 52 -4.47 0.30 -1.48
CA LEU A 52 -4.88 -1.03 -1.91
C LEU A 52 -4.32 -2.10 -0.97
N GLY A 53 -5.20 -2.90 -0.35
CA GLY A 53 -4.83 -3.87 0.67
C GLY A 53 -4.48 -3.19 1.99
N THR A 54 -5.40 -2.38 2.51
CA THR A 54 -5.13 -1.45 3.62
C THR A 54 -4.77 -2.12 4.95
N GLY A 55 -5.13 -3.39 5.14
CA GLY A 55 -4.84 -4.14 6.35
C GLY A 55 -5.38 -3.46 7.62
N SER A 56 -4.49 -3.06 8.51
CA SER A 56 -4.84 -2.32 9.74
C SER A 56 -5.20 -0.85 9.51
N GLY A 57 -5.12 -0.36 8.27
CA GLY A 57 -5.28 1.06 7.93
C GLY A 57 -3.98 1.87 8.05
N ALA A 58 -2.84 1.23 8.26
CA ALA A 58 -1.58 1.90 8.57
C ALA A 58 -1.20 2.97 7.55
N ILE A 59 -1.22 2.64 6.24
CA ILE A 59 -0.91 3.59 5.16
C ILE A 59 -1.99 4.67 5.09
N ALA A 60 -3.26 4.27 4.93
CA ALA A 60 -4.38 5.19 4.76
C ALA A 60 -4.46 6.27 5.87
N LEU A 61 -4.30 5.82 7.12
CA LEU A 61 -4.41 6.71 8.27
C LEU A 61 -3.17 7.62 8.43
N SER A 62 -1.97 7.12 8.12
CA SER A 62 -0.77 7.97 8.12
C SER A 62 -0.82 9.04 7.02
N LEU A 63 -1.35 8.73 5.83
CA LEU A 63 -1.56 9.72 4.78
C LEU A 63 -2.42 10.89 5.24
N LEU A 64 -3.52 10.60 5.94
CA LEU A 64 -4.43 11.61 6.50
C LEU A 64 -3.85 12.37 7.70
N HIS A 65 -3.02 11.71 8.50
CA HIS A 65 -2.50 12.28 9.73
C HIS A 65 -1.32 13.22 9.49
N GLU A 66 -0.42 12.87 8.58
CA GLU A 66 0.86 13.53 8.38
C GLU A 66 0.98 14.29 7.05
N GLY A 67 0.20 13.89 6.03
CA GLY A 67 0.31 14.41 4.67
C GLY A 67 -0.74 15.45 4.29
N PRO A 68 -0.67 15.99 3.07
CA PRO A 68 -1.66 16.91 2.53
C PRO A 68 -2.90 16.20 1.97
N PHE A 69 -3.13 14.94 2.38
CA PHE A 69 -4.25 14.14 1.90
C PHE A 69 -5.50 14.45 2.74
N THR A 70 -6.58 14.84 2.06
CA THR A 70 -7.86 15.18 2.70
C THR A 70 -8.93 14.14 2.47
N ARG A 71 -8.69 13.21 1.53
CA ARG A 71 -9.56 12.07 1.23
C ARG A 71 -8.71 10.84 0.93
N VAL A 72 -9.02 9.73 1.60
CA VAL A 72 -8.43 8.44 1.29
C VAL A 72 -9.53 7.40 1.07
N VAL A 73 -9.46 6.69 -0.05
CA VAL A 73 -10.19 5.44 -0.26
C VAL A 73 -9.26 4.30 0.06
N ALA A 74 -9.70 3.36 0.90
CA ALA A 74 -8.91 2.22 1.34
C ALA A 74 -9.65 0.93 1.05
N THR A 75 -9.04 0.02 0.28
CA THR A 75 -9.68 -1.24 -0.13
C THR A 75 -8.99 -2.44 0.51
N ASP A 76 -9.76 -3.47 0.82
CA ASP A 76 -9.23 -4.76 1.28
C ASP A 76 -10.24 -5.87 0.98
N VAL A 77 -9.75 -7.08 0.74
CA VAL A 77 -10.60 -8.27 0.53
C VAL A 77 -11.10 -8.83 1.87
N SER A 78 -10.40 -8.55 2.96
CA SER A 78 -10.66 -9.07 4.30
C SER A 78 -11.60 -8.15 5.08
N ASP A 79 -12.80 -8.63 5.39
CA ASP A 79 -13.72 -7.93 6.29
C ASP A 79 -13.11 -7.72 7.69
N THR A 80 -12.24 -8.63 8.13
CA THR A 80 -11.53 -8.52 9.41
C THR A 80 -10.54 -7.36 9.37
N ALA A 81 -9.79 -7.21 8.27
CA ALA A 81 -8.87 -6.09 8.08
C ALA A 81 -9.63 -4.76 8.05
N LEU A 82 -10.71 -4.67 7.27
CA LEU A 82 -11.54 -3.47 7.20
C LEU A 82 -12.18 -3.11 8.55
N ALA A 83 -12.62 -4.09 9.32
CA ALA A 83 -13.14 -3.83 10.67
C ALA A 83 -12.07 -3.26 11.61
N MET A 84 -10.84 -3.78 11.52
CA MET A 84 -9.69 -3.28 12.28
C MET A 84 -9.30 -1.87 11.83
N ALA A 85 -9.21 -1.63 10.52
CA ALA A 85 -8.90 -0.32 9.97
C ALA A 85 -9.91 0.76 10.37
N LYS A 86 -11.22 0.43 10.35
CA LYS A 86 -12.28 1.33 10.83
C LYS A 86 -12.11 1.68 12.30
N LYS A 87 -11.83 0.68 13.14
CA LYS A 87 -11.58 0.88 14.57
C LYS A 87 -10.36 1.78 14.81
N ASN A 88 -9.30 1.59 14.04
CA ASN A 88 -8.11 2.42 14.09
C ASN A 88 -8.40 3.86 13.63
N ALA A 89 -9.21 4.04 12.58
CA ALA A 89 -9.62 5.35 12.12
C ALA A 89 -10.44 6.11 13.18
N GLU A 90 -11.38 5.44 13.85
CA GLU A 90 -12.16 6.01 14.96
C GLU A 90 -11.25 6.41 16.13
N ALA A 91 -10.35 5.51 16.54
CA ALA A 91 -9.44 5.74 17.66
C ALA A 91 -8.48 6.92 17.44
N ASN A 92 -8.11 7.19 16.18
CA ASN A 92 -7.23 8.29 15.80
C ASN A 92 -7.98 9.54 15.30
N GLY A 93 -9.33 9.55 15.32
CA GLY A 93 -10.14 10.71 14.92
C GLY A 93 -10.15 10.99 13.42
N LEU A 94 -9.89 9.98 12.58
CA LEU A 94 -9.75 10.09 11.12
C LEU A 94 -10.90 9.46 10.33
N ALA A 95 -11.92 8.94 11.01
CA ALA A 95 -13.00 8.15 10.40
C ALA A 95 -13.79 8.88 9.29
N GLU A 96 -13.93 10.20 9.38
CA GLU A 96 -14.68 11.00 8.41
C GLU A 96 -13.90 11.28 7.11
N ALA A 97 -12.57 11.09 7.11
CA ALA A 97 -11.69 11.40 5.97
C ALA A 97 -11.27 10.14 5.19
N VAL A 98 -11.58 8.95 5.69
CA VAL A 98 -11.26 7.68 5.04
C VAL A 98 -12.52 6.91 4.69
N GLU A 99 -12.57 6.38 3.47
CA GLU A 99 -13.65 5.50 3.00
C GLU A 99 -13.13 4.08 2.81
N PHE A 100 -13.61 3.13 3.62
CA PHE A 100 -13.25 1.72 3.56
C PHE A 100 -14.21 0.94 2.67
N ARG A 101 -13.68 0.23 1.66
CA ARG A 101 -14.45 -0.53 0.68
C ARG A 101 -13.97 -1.98 0.61
N ALA A 102 -14.91 -2.93 0.68
CA ALA A 102 -14.62 -4.36 0.59
C ALA A 102 -14.48 -4.82 -0.86
N GLY A 103 -13.37 -5.46 -1.18
CA GLY A 103 -13.08 -6.03 -2.50
C GLY A 103 -11.60 -5.99 -2.86
N PRO A 104 -11.19 -6.76 -3.87
CA PRO A 104 -9.79 -6.82 -4.29
C PRO A 104 -9.40 -5.55 -5.06
N TYR A 105 -8.31 -4.93 -4.66
CA TYR A 105 -7.64 -3.82 -5.33
C TYR A 105 -8.60 -2.73 -5.83
N PHE A 106 -8.84 -2.64 -7.14
CA PHE A 106 -9.63 -1.61 -7.78
C PHE A 106 -11.12 -1.95 -7.94
N ASP A 107 -11.53 -3.21 -7.74
CA ASP A 107 -12.91 -3.65 -7.96
C ASP A 107 -13.96 -2.80 -7.23
N PRO A 108 -13.75 -2.39 -5.96
CA PRO A 108 -14.73 -1.56 -5.27
C PRO A 108 -14.57 -0.05 -5.56
N VAL A 109 -13.63 0.34 -6.43
CA VAL A 109 -13.43 1.75 -6.80
C VAL A 109 -14.37 2.13 -7.93
N GLY A 110 -15.07 3.26 -7.78
CA GLY A 110 -16.06 3.72 -8.76
C GLY A 110 -15.43 4.08 -10.10
N GLU A 111 -16.17 3.84 -11.19
CA GLU A 111 -15.74 4.24 -12.53
C GLU A 111 -15.54 5.75 -12.61
N GLY A 112 -14.37 6.20 -13.10
CA GLY A 112 -14.02 7.62 -13.22
C GLY A 112 -13.51 8.27 -11.95
N GLU A 113 -13.40 7.56 -10.83
CA GLU A 113 -12.67 8.07 -9.68
C GLU A 113 -11.16 8.15 -10.02
N VAL A 114 -10.55 9.29 -9.74
CA VAL A 114 -9.12 9.50 -9.94
C VAL A 114 -8.48 10.06 -8.68
N PHE A 115 -7.21 9.70 -8.49
CA PHE A 115 -6.43 10.01 -7.29
C PHE A 115 -5.11 10.66 -7.66
N ASP A 116 -4.54 11.38 -6.71
CA ASP A 116 -3.17 11.89 -6.79
C ASP A 116 -2.16 10.78 -6.52
N LEU A 117 -2.51 9.84 -5.65
CA LEU A 117 -1.68 8.73 -5.23
C LEU A 117 -2.46 7.41 -5.29
N VAL A 118 -1.86 6.38 -5.87
CA VAL A 118 -2.20 4.97 -5.64
C VAL A 118 -1.03 4.34 -4.90
N VAL A 119 -1.29 3.77 -3.73
CA VAL A 119 -0.27 3.19 -2.87
C VAL A 119 -0.69 1.78 -2.44
N SER A 120 0.29 0.89 -2.29
CA SER A 120 0.04 -0.46 -1.79
C SER A 120 1.29 -1.07 -1.16
N ASN A 121 1.08 -1.80 -0.07
CA ASN A 121 1.94 -2.89 0.36
C ASN A 121 1.20 -4.21 0.09
N PRO A 122 1.22 -4.73 -1.14
CA PRO A 122 0.45 -5.91 -1.52
C PRO A 122 1.12 -7.20 -1.03
N PRO A 123 0.43 -8.33 -1.00
CA PRO A 123 1.09 -9.62 -0.83
C PRO A 123 2.09 -9.85 -1.97
N TYR A 124 3.27 -10.34 -1.63
CA TYR A 124 4.36 -10.54 -2.59
C TYR A 124 5.15 -11.84 -2.36
N VAL A 125 4.73 -12.71 -1.45
CA VAL A 125 5.41 -13.98 -1.18
C VAL A 125 4.92 -15.04 -2.18
N ALA A 126 5.86 -15.77 -2.79
CA ALA A 126 5.51 -16.92 -3.63
C ALA A 126 5.00 -18.08 -2.77
N GLU A 127 3.98 -18.82 -3.24
CA GLU A 127 3.45 -19.98 -2.53
C GLU A 127 4.54 -21.02 -2.20
N ALA A 128 5.51 -21.20 -3.10
CA ALA A 128 6.64 -22.11 -2.92
C ALA A 128 7.56 -21.70 -1.77
N GLU A 129 7.55 -20.45 -1.34
CA GLU A 129 8.39 -19.90 -0.27
C GLU A 129 7.76 -20.07 1.12
N ALA A 130 6.53 -20.53 1.23
CA ALA A 130 5.81 -20.68 2.50
C ALA A 130 6.61 -21.42 3.58
N ALA A 131 7.34 -22.47 3.19
CA ALA A 131 8.16 -23.26 4.11
C ALA A 131 9.43 -22.54 4.62
N THR A 132 9.84 -21.45 3.94
CA THR A 132 11.05 -20.67 4.29
C THR A 132 10.75 -19.48 5.20
N LEU A 133 9.48 -19.13 5.36
CA LEU A 133 9.05 -18.05 6.23
C LEU A 133 9.37 -18.36 7.69
N GLN A 134 9.67 -17.31 8.45
CA GLN A 134 9.81 -17.41 9.90
C GLN A 134 8.51 -17.94 10.50
N PRO A 135 8.58 -18.82 11.53
CA PRO A 135 7.37 -19.39 12.14
C PRO A 135 6.36 -18.33 12.62
N GLU A 136 6.86 -17.20 13.13
CA GLU A 136 6.03 -16.09 13.60
C GLU A 136 5.18 -15.45 12.48
N VAL A 137 5.70 -15.44 11.26
CA VAL A 137 5.00 -14.93 10.08
C VAL A 137 4.07 -16.02 9.54
N ARG A 138 4.64 -17.20 9.25
CA ARG A 138 3.92 -18.31 8.62
C ARG A 138 2.70 -18.78 9.41
N ASP A 139 2.82 -18.88 10.74
CA ASP A 139 1.84 -19.53 11.60
C ASP A 139 0.82 -18.54 12.21
N TRP A 140 1.07 -17.22 12.13
CA TRP A 140 0.26 -16.21 12.79
C TRP A 140 -0.27 -15.11 11.89
N GLU A 141 0.36 -14.86 10.74
CA GLU A 141 -0.12 -13.83 9.82
C GLU A 141 -1.06 -14.41 8.76
N PRO A 142 -2.06 -13.64 8.29
CA PRO A 142 -3.03 -14.15 7.34
C PRO A 142 -2.38 -14.44 5.98
N GLY A 143 -2.63 -15.64 5.45
CA GLY A 143 -2.06 -16.06 4.16
C GLY A 143 -2.43 -15.12 3.01
N GLU A 144 -3.63 -14.53 3.06
CA GLU A 144 -4.12 -13.56 2.06
C GLU A 144 -3.28 -12.27 2.02
N ALA A 145 -2.65 -11.89 3.14
CA ALA A 145 -1.76 -10.74 3.20
C ALA A 145 -0.30 -11.08 2.84
N LEU A 146 0.04 -12.36 2.68
CA LEU A 146 1.40 -12.81 2.40
C LEU A 146 1.56 -13.31 0.97
N PHE A 147 0.69 -14.24 0.53
CA PHE A 147 0.91 -14.99 -0.70
C PHE A 147 0.23 -14.35 -1.91
N SER A 148 0.96 -14.33 -3.03
CA SER A 148 0.53 -13.73 -4.29
C SER A 148 0.86 -14.65 -5.47
N GLY A 149 0.26 -15.82 -5.47
CA GLY A 149 0.41 -16.81 -6.54
C GLY A 149 1.73 -17.56 -6.54
N PRO A 150 2.01 -18.33 -7.60
CA PRO A 150 3.15 -19.23 -7.66
C PRO A 150 4.51 -18.54 -7.57
N ASP A 151 4.63 -17.31 -8.06
CA ASP A 151 5.87 -16.52 -8.11
C ASP A 151 5.83 -15.22 -7.27
N GLY A 152 4.74 -15.00 -6.53
CA GLY A 152 4.59 -13.84 -5.67
C GLY A 152 4.24 -12.54 -6.39
N LEU A 153 3.88 -12.56 -7.67
CA LEU A 153 3.71 -11.36 -8.49
C LEU A 153 2.26 -11.07 -8.91
N ASP A 154 1.29 -11.90 -8.58
CA ASP A 154 -0.08 -11.75 -9.10
C ASP A 154 -0.72 -10.42 -8.68
N ALA A 155 -0.53 -9.99 -7.43
CA ALA A 155 -0.97 -8.71 -6.95
C ALA A 155 -0.29 -7.54 -7.69
N LEU A 156 1.04 -7.59 -7.78
CA LEU A 156 1.84 -6.55 -8.44
C LEU A 156 1.46 -6.41 -9.93
N ARG A 157 1.26 -7.53 -10.65
CA ARG A 157 0.76 -7.52 -12.04
C ARG A 157 -0.61 -6.88 -12.15
N THR A 158 -1.52 -7.22 -11.25
CA THR A 158 -2.88 -6.66 -11.25
C THR A 158 -2.85 -5.15 -11.00
N ILE A 159 -2.06 -4.72 -10.01
CA ILE A 159 -1.99 -3.31 -9.63
C ILE A 159 -1.32 -2.49 -10.74
N THR A 160 -0.17 -2.91 -11.26
CA THR A 160 0.54 -2.18 -12.31
C THR A 160 -0.27 -2.04 -13.60
N ALA A 161 -1.04 -3.08 -13.97
CA ALA A 161 -1.88 -3.06 -15.16
C ALA A 161 -3.08 -2.10 -15.07
N GLN A 162 -3.57 -1.81 -13.86
CA GLN A 162 -4.80 -1.04 -13.68
C GLN A 162 -4.58 0.37 -13.12
N ALA A 163 -3.51 0.59 -12.34
CA ALA A 163 -3.31 1.82 -11.57
C ALA A 163 -3.37 3.09 -12.43
N ARG A 164 -2.91 3.04 -13.70
CA ARG A 164 -2.95 4.17 -14.63
C ARG A 164 -4.35 4.75 -14.80
N GLY A 165 -5.37 3.89 -14.82
CA GLY A 165 -6.77 4.30 -15.00
C GLY A 165 -7.34 5.09 -13.82
N TYR A 166 -6.68 5.03 -12.66
CA TYR A 166 -7.11 5.66 -11.42
C TYR A 166 -6.21 6.80 -10.96
N LEU A 167 -5.16 7.10 -11.71
CA LEU A 167 -4.23 8.20 -11.40
C LEU A 167 -4.44 9.38 -12.34
N ARG A 168 -4.43 10.60 -11.78
CA ARG A 168 -4.37 11.82 -12.58
C ARG A 168 -3.03 11.92 -13.34
N PRO A 169 -2.94 12.73 -14.42
CA PRO A 169 -1.64 13.08 -14.99
C PRO A 169 -0.72 13.69 -13.92
N GLY A 170 0.53 13.23 -13.84
CA GLY A 170 1.47 13.60 -12.79
C GLY A 170 1.25 12.92 -11.44
N GLY A 171 0.20 12.12 -11.28
CA GLY A 171 -0.04 11.34 -10.06
C GLY A 171 1.00 10.24 -9.86
N MET A 172 1.11 9.75 -8.64
CA MET A 172 2.13 8.79 -8.21
C MET A 172 1.55 7.39 -7.96
N LEU A 173 2.24 6.38 -8.49
CA LEU A 173 2.11 4.99 -8.05
C LEU A 173 3.27 4.66 -7.10
N ALA A 174 2.96 4.15 -5.90
CA ALA A 174 3.96 3.80 -4.89
C ALA A 174 3.70 2.38 -4.37
N LEU A 175 4.64 1.46 -4.59
CA LEU A 175 4.49 0.03 -4.27
C LEU A 175 5.62 -0.47 -3.39
N GLU A 176 5.27 -1.21 -2.32
CA GLU A 176 6.21 -2.08 -1.65
C GLU A 176 6.33 -3.39 -2.45
N VAL A 177 7.55 -3.95 -2.53
CA VAL A 177 7.86 -5.17 -3.28
C VAL A 177 8.74 -6.11 -2.48
N GLY A 178 8.66 -7.39 -2.79
CA GLY A 178 9.57 -8.39 -2.25
C GLY A 178 10.99 -8.22 -2.79
N SER A 179 11.97 -8.74 -2.03
CA SER A 179 13.38 -8.71 -2.45
C SER A 179 13.56 -9.42 -3.80
N GLY A 180 14.15 -8.74 -4.78
CA GLY A 180 14.39 -9.25 -6.12
C GLY A 180 13.21 -9.10 -7.10
N GLN A 181 12.09 -8.52 -6.68
CA GLN A 181 10.93 -8.31 -7.55
C GLN A 181 10.94 -6.93 -8.24
N ALA A 182 11.74 -5.98 -7.76
CA ALA A 182 11.75 -4.62 -8.29
C ALA A 182 12.00 -4.55 -9.80
N GLY A 183 12.95 -5.32 -10.32
CA GLY A 183 13.24 -5.37 -11.77
C GLY A 183 12.05 -5.82 -12.60
N LEU A 184 11.30 -6.82 -12.12
CA LEU A 184 10.10 -7.31 -12.81
C LEU A 184 8.97 -6.27 -12.81
N VAL A 185 8.83 -5.51 -11.72
CA VAL A 185 7.84 -4.42 -11.66
C VAL A 185 8.23 -3.26 -12.55
N LEU A 186 9.54 -2.94 -12.64
CA LEU A 186 10.04 -1.95 -13.60
C LEU A 186 9.67 -2.34 -15.04
N ASP A 187 9.95 -3.58 -15.45
CA ASP A 187 9.61 -4.09 -16.79
C ASP A 187 8.10 -3.92 -17.07
N LEU A 188 7.22 -4.26 -16.10
CA LEU A 188 5.78 -4.10 -16.23
C LEU A 188 5.32 -2.66 -16.42
N LEU A 189 5.99 -1.70 -15.80
CA LEU A 189 5.65 -0.28 -15.90
C LEU A 189 6.23 0.38 -17.16
N GLU A 190 7.46 0.02 -17.54
CA GLU A 190 8.13 0.56 -18.73
C GLU A 190 7.46 0.11 -20.04
N ASP A 191 6.93 -1.12 -20.09
CA ASP A 191 6.22 -1.65 -21.26
C ASP A 191 4.97 -0.84 -21.66
N THR A 192 4.42 -0.04 -20.74
CA THR A 192 3.18 0.73 -20.99
C THR A 192 3.42 2.12 -21.62
N GLU A 193 4.62 2.67 -21.54
CA GLU A 193 4.96 4.07 -21.91
C GLU A 193 4.08 5.14 -21.21
N GLU A 194 3.29 4.73 -20.21
CA GLU A 194 2.34 5.60 -19.51
C GLU A 194 2.93 6.25 -18.25
N TYR A 195 4.07 5.72 -17.80
CA TYR A 195 4.77 6.19 -16.63
C TYR A 195 6.09 6.86 -16.98
N THR A 196 6.45 7.85 -16.17
CA THR A 196 7.74 8.55 -16.21
C THR A 196 8.39 8.46 -14.85
N ASP A 197 9.70 8.73 -14.79
CA ASP A 197 10.45 8.78 -13.54
C ASP A 197 10.25 7.51 -12.66
N VAL A 198 10.35 6.34 -13.31
CA VAL A 198 10.22 5.07 -12.60
C VAL A 198 11.48 4.81 -11.78
N ARG A 199 11.35 4.64 -10.48
CA ARG A 199 12.47 4.55 -9.54
C ARG A 199 12.33 3.38 -8.59
N VAL A 200 13.47 2.75 -8.26
CA VAL A 200 13.57 1.77 -7.16
C VAL A 200 14.23 2.42 -5.95
N ARG A 201 13.67 2.18 -4.78
CA ARG A 201 14.26 2.57 -3.50
C ARG A 201 14.61 1.34 -2.67
N ARG A 202 15.64 1.51 -1.87
CA ARG A 202 16.14 0.46 -0.97
C ARG A 202 15.76 0.76 0.47
N ASP A 203 15.55 -0.31 1.23
CA ASP A 203 15.35 -0.22 2.67
C ASP A 203 16.69 0.06 3.40
N LEU A 204 16.61 0.23 4.72
CA LEU A 204 17.77 0.48 5.57
C LEU A 204 18.79 -0.68 5.59
N THR A 205 18.44 -1.85 5.04
CA THR A 205 19.31 -3.03 4.89
C THR A 205 19.87 -3.17 3.48
N ASP A 206 19.73 -2.12 2.64
CA ASP A 206 20.19 -2.06 1.24
C ASP A 206 19.49 -3.07 0.32
N ARG A 207 18.26 -3.50 0.65
CA ARG A 207 17.42 -4.34 -0.21
C ARG A 207 16.44 -3.49 -0.98
N GLU A 208 16.24 -3.80 -2.25
CA GLU A 208 15.20 -3.19 -3.06
C GLU A 208 13.83 -3.52 -2.45
N ARG A 209 13.06 -2.48 -2.14
CA ARG A 209 11.78 -2.59 -1.43
C ARG A 209 10.66 -1.78 -2.01
N LEU A 210 10.96 -0.69 -2.71
CA LEU A 210 9.94 0.21 -3.22
C LEU A 210 10.12 0.42 -4.70
N VAL A 211 9.01 0.48 -5.42
CA VAL A 211 8.93 0.95 -6.81
C VAL A 211 7.98 2.14 -6.84
N LEU A 212 8.48 3.25 -7.37
CA LEU A 212 7.76 4.51 -7.49
C LEU A 212 7.70 4.91 -8.96
N ALA A 213 6.55 5.36 -9.42
CA ALA A 213 6.37 5.80 -10.80
C ALA A 213 5.38 6.97 -10.88
N HIS A 214 5.60 7.89 -11.80
CA HIS A 214 4.68 8.99 -12.05
C HIS A 214 3.96 8.82 -13.39
N VAL A 215 2.67 9.13 -13.41
CA VAL A 215 1.92 9.15 -14.66
C VAL A 215 2.44 10.30 -15.53
N ALA A 216 2.69 10.02 -16.80
CA ALA A 216 3.11 11.04 -17.75
C ALA A 216 2.11 12.20 -17.83
N LEU A 217 2.63 13.43 -17.87
CA LEU A 217 1.79 14.60 -18.11
C LEU A 217 1.24 14.53 -19.54
N THR A 218 -0.07 14.63 -19.68
CA THR A 218 -0.70 14.75 -21.00
C THR A 218 -0.39 16.13 -21.57
N ASN A 219 0.28 16.17 -22.73
CA ASN A 219 0.54 17.40 -23.47
C ASN A 219 -0.76 18.02 -24.02
#